data_34fb97b424c51adeb6670a3606f49643
#
_entry.id   34fb97b424c51adeb6670a3606f49643
#
_cell.length_a   1.000
_cell.length_b   1.000
_cell.length_c   1.000
_cell.angle_alpha   90.00
_cell.angle_beta   90.00
_cell.angle_gamma   90.00
#
_symmetry.space_group_name_H-M   'P 1'
#
loop_
_entity.id
_entity.type
_entity.pdbx_description
1 polymer ?
#
loop_
_entity_poly.entity_id
_entity_poly.type
_entity_poly.pdbx_seq_one_letter_code
_entity_poly.pdbx_strand_id
1 'polypeptide(L)'
;MSDFTPTPTPSYSGKLRNHMLMVPECINECSGIRIFGRTIKSFVFSTDVATIASVNADAVIAVYPFTPQPRIVRAVISVADMPVFCGVGGGFTSGARSVAQAMEAEHCGAYGVVLNAPVSADILRDIKSHIDIPVVATIVLSLIHISEPTRHNY
;
A
#
# COMPACT_ATOMS: atom_id res chain seq x y z
N MET A 1 6.76 -12.00 54.17
CA MET A 1 6.38 -11.17 53.04
C MET A 1 6.96 -11.83 51.80
N SER A 2 6.13 -12.54 51.07
CA SER A 2 6.55 -13.21 49.83
C SER A 2 6.55 -12.17 48.73
N ASP A 3 7.71 -11.90 48.14
CA ASP A 3 7.85 -11.09 46.95
C ASP A 3 7.09 -11.73 45.80
N PHE A 4 5.93 -11.18 45.54
CA PHE A 4 5.15 -11.56 44.37
C PHE A 4 5.73 -10.80 43.14
N THR A 5 6.66 -11.43 42.47
CA THR A 5 7.09 -10.96 41.14
C THR A 5 6.01 -11.35 40.13
N PRO A 6 5.30 -10.40 39.56
CA PRO A 6 4.30 -10.74 38.55
C PRO A 6 5.00 -11.37 37.33
N THR A 7 4.63 -12.60 37.05
CA THR A 7 5.07 -13.27 35.79
C THR A 7 4.54 -12.45 34.62
N PRO A 8 5.41 -11.99 33.72
CA PRO A 8 4.93 -11.23 32.56
C PRO A 8 3.97 -12.11 31.75
N THR A 9 2.77 -11.61 31.56
CA THR A 9 1.79 -12.27 30.69
C THR A 9 2.38 -12.35 29.29
N PRO A 10 2.50 -13.54 28.67
CA PRO A 10 3.00 -13.61 27.30
C PRO A 10 2.08 -12.80 26.41
N SER A 11 2.64 -11.83 25.67
CA SER A 11 1.89 -11.10 24.67
C SER A 11 1.56 -12.06 23.55
N TYR A 12 0.32 -12.49 23.49
CA TYR A 12 -0.19 -13.31 22.41
C TYR A 12 -0.51 -12.36 21.24
N SER A 13 0.39 -12.23 20.27
CA SER A 13 -0.02 -11.75 18.97
C SER A 13 -0.85 -12.87 18.34
N GLY A 14 -2.09 -12.61 17.98
CA GLY A 14 -3.04 -13.64 17.50
C GLY A 14 -2.67 -14.32 16.19
N LYS A 15 -1.45 -14.21 15.74
CA LYS A 15 -0.85 -15.00 14.67
C LYS A 15 -0.09 -16.15 15.30
N LEU A 16 -0.39 -17.36 14.84
CA LEU A 16 0.28 -18.59 15.25
C LEU A 16 1.80 -18.60 15.05
N ARG A 17 2.34 -17.57 14.44
CA ARG A 17 3.76 -17.41 14.16
C ARG A 17 4.17 -15.96 14.30
N ASN A 18 5.26 -15.73 14.94
CA ASN A 18 5.99 -14.47 14.80
C ASN A 18 6.23 -14.20 13.33
N HIS A 19 6.22 -12.92 12.94
CA HIS A 19 6.52 -12.55 11.57
C HIS A 19 7.81 -13.21 11.09
N MET A 20 7.70 -14.03 10.05
CA MET A 20 8.85 -14.75 9.52
C MET A 20 9.73 -13.86 8.64
N LEU A 21 9.15 -12.79 8.08
CA LEU A 21 9.84 -11.81 7.25
C LEU A 21 9.86 -10.48 8.00
N MET A 22 11.05 -10.02 8.30
CA MET A 22 11.25 -8.79 9.07
C MET A 22 11.78 -7.68 8.16
N VAL A 23 11.15 -6.51 8.21
CA VAL A 23 11.75 -5.31 7.62
C VAL A 23 13.00 -4.91 8.42
N PRO A 24 14.02 -4.31 7.79
CA PRO A 24 15.18 -3.82 8.49
C PRO A 24 14.80 -2.79 9.57
N GLU A 25 15.36 -2.91 10.77
CA GLU A 25 15.03 -2.03 11.90
C GLU A 25 15.29 -0.54 11.61
N CYS A 26 16.28 -0.23 10.77
CA CYS A 26 16.58 1.16 10.38
C CYS A 26 15.40 1.87 9.69
N ILE A 27 14.45 1.16 9.13
CA ILE A 27 13.23 1.74 8.56
C ILE A 27 12.44 2.53 9.62
N ASN A 28 12.49 2.12 10.87
CA ASN A 28 11.79 2.78 11.97
C ASN A 28 12.34 4.19 12.26
N GLU A 29 13.53 4.52 11.80
CA GLU A 29 14.13 5.84 11.91
C GLU A 29 13.57 6.86 10.89
N CYS A 30 12.89 6.38 9.84
CA CYS A 30 12.23 7.23 8.87
C CYS A 30 11.04 7.94 9.48
N SER A 31 10.75 9.15 8.99
CA SER A 31 9.55 9.89 9.42
C SER A 31 8.26 9.24 8.96
N GLY A 32 8.30 8.52 7.83
CA GLY A 32 7.13 7.88 7.25
C GLY A 32 6.12 8.84 6.64
N ILE A 33 4.97 8.32 6.30
CA ILE A 33 3.81 9.09 5.86
C ILE A 33 2.64 8.84 6.80
N ARG A 34 1.79 9.84 6.97
CA ARG A 34 0.61 9.72 7.82
C ARG A 34 -0.65 9.71 6.98
N ILE A 35 -1.41 8.63 7.07
CA ILE A 35 -2.65 8.43 6.32
C ILE A 35 -3.73 7.94 7.30
N PHE A 36 -4.86 8.62 7.35
CA PHE A 36 -5.99 8.32 8.26
C PHE A 36 -5.55 8.11 9.72
N GLY A 37 -4.65 8.97 10.19
CA GLY A 37 -4.15 8.89 11.57
C GLY A 37 -3.11 7.79 11.84
N ARG A 38 -2.78 6.97 10.86
CA ARG A 38 -1.77 5.93 10.96
C ARG A 38 -0.46 6.39 10.32
N THR A 39 0.66 6.18 10.99
CA THR A 39 1.99 6.42 10.42
C THR A 39 2.49 5.15 9.75
N ILE A 40 2.86 5.26 8.48
CA ILE A 40 3.37 4.16 7.65
C ILE A 40 4.83 4.47 7.33
N LYS A 41 5.72 3.62 7.76
CA LYS A 41 7.18 3.75 7.55
C LYS A 41 7.74 2.70 6.62
N SER A 42 7.04 1.60 6.42
CA SER A 42 7.49 0.49 5.58
C SER A 42 6.38 -0.02 4.69
N PHE A 43 6.74 -0.32 3.45
CA PHE A 43 5.86 -0.95 2.49
C PHE A 43 6.50 -2.23 1.96
N VAL A 44 5.73 -3.28 1.85
CA VAL A 44 6.11 -4.45 1.07
C VAL A 44 5.40 -4.42 -0.27
N PHE A 45 6.16 -4.57 -1.35
CA PHE A 45 5.64 -4.74 -2.70
C PHE A 45 5.48 -6.22 -2.97
N SER A 46 4.27 -6.72 -2.90
CA SER A 46 4.00 -8.13 -3.15
C SER A 46 2.53 -8.39 -3.43
N THR A 47 2.27 -9.41 -4.22
CA THR A 47 0.96 -10.05 -4.37
C THR A 47 0.97 -11.49 -3.88
N ASP A 48 2.12 -11.94 -3.39
CA ASP A 48 2.25 -13.26 -2.77
C ASP A 48 1.59 -13.21 -1.38
N VAL A 49 0.50 -13.92 -1.24
CA VAL A 49 -0.29 -13.95 0.00
C VAL A 49 0.49 -14.53 1.18
N ALA A 50 1.41 -15.46 0.94
CA ALA A 50 2.26 -16.02 2.00
C ALA A 50 3.24 -14.95 2.54
N THR A 51 3.84 -14.17 1.66
CA THR A 51 4.70 -13.04 2.03
C THR A 51 3.90 -11.99 2.79
N ILE A 52 2.73 -11.61 2.28
CA ILE A 52 1.86 -10.60 2.89
C ILE A 52 1.43 -11.01 4.30
N ALA A 53 1.06 -12.26 4.48
CA ALA A 53 0.65 -12.79 5.78
C ALA A 53 1.81 -12.91 6.80
N SER A 54 3.06 -12.94 6.34
CA SER A 54 4.22 -13.28 7.17
C SER A 54 5.17 -12.10 7.42
N VAL A 55 5.00 -10.97 6.74
CA VAL A 55 5.87 -9.80 6.88
C VAL A 55 5.34 -8.84 7.95
N ASN A 56 6.26 -8.16 8.63
CA ASN A 56 5.93 -7.13 9.61
C ASN A 56 5.94 -5.69 9.04
N ALA A 57 5.87 -5.53 7.72
CA ALA A 57 5.74 -4.22 7.11
C ALA A 57 4.47 -3.49 7.57
N ASP A 58 4.52 -2.15 7.60
CA ASP A 58 3.37 -1.34 8.02
C ASP A 58 2.23 -1.33 7.00
N ALA A 59 2.53 -1.57 5.73
CA ALA A 59 1.56 -1.62 4.64
C ALA A 59 2.02 -2.51 3.49
N VAL A 60 1.08 -2.85 2.63
CA VAL A 60 1.31 -3.62 1.40
C VAL A 60 0.96 -2.77 0.19
N ILE A 61 1.81 -2.81 -0.82
CA ILE A 61 1.48 -2.35 -2.17
C ILE A 61 1.32 -3.59 -3.06
N ALA A 62 0.08 -3.88 -3.42
CA ALA A 62 -0.28 -5.02 -4.25
C ALA A 62 -0.51 -4.56 -5.69
N VAL A 63 0.54 -4.58 -6.48
CA VAL A 63 0.56 -4.19 -7.89
C VAL A 63 1.13 -5.33 -8.71
N TYR A 64 0.52 -5.62 -9.84
CA TYR A 64 0.97 -6.63 -10.79
C TYR A 64 0.75 -6.16 -12.23
N PRO A 65 1.45 -6.74 -13.23
CA PRO A 65 1.52 -6.16 -14.58
C PRO A 65 0.27 -6.37 -15.44
N PHE A 66 -0.76 -7.00 -14.91
CA PHE A 66 -2.01 -7.26 -15.63
C PHE A 66 -3.12 -6.32 -15.16
N THR A 67 -4.19 -6.25 -15.94
CA THR A 67 -5.39 -5.50 -15.51
C THR A 67 -5.89 -6.03 -14.17
N PRO A 68 -6.06 -5.17 -13.18
CA PRO A 68 -6.49 -5.57 -11.85
C PRO A 68 -7.83 -6.31 -11.86
N GLN A 69 -7.95 -7.28 -10.99
CA GLN A 69 -9.18 -8.08 -10.84
C GLN A 69 -9.67 -8.02 -9.38
N PRO A 70 -10.94 -7.70 -9.16
CA PRO A 70 -11.51 -7.57 -7.82
C PRO A 70 -11.30 -8.80 -6.93
N ARG A 71 -11.36 -10.00 -7.50
CA ARG A 71 -11.13 -11.23 -6.75
C ARG A 71 -9.72 -11.36 -6.16
N ILE A 72 -8.70 -10.83 -6.87
CA ILE A 72 -7.32 -10.80 -6.38
C ILE A 72 -7.19 -9.75 -5.28
N VAL A 73 -7.76 -8.57 -5.47
CA VAL A 73 -7.81 -7.52 -4.46
C VAL A 73 -8.44 -8.03 -3.17
N ARG A 74 -9.58 -8.70 -3.26
CA ARG A 74 -10.26 -9.29 -2.09
C ARG A 74 -9.40 -10.34 -1.40
N ALA A 75 -8.73 -11.20 -2.17
CA ALA A 75 -7.85 -12.23 -1.61
C ALA A 75 -6.68 -11.62 -0.84
N VAL A 76 -6.03 -10.59 -1.39
CA VAL A 76 -4.93 -9.89 -0.70
C VAL A 76 -5.42 -9.20 0.56
N ILE A 77 -6.53 -8.47 0.50
CA ILE A 77 -7.09 -7.79 1.66
C ILE A 77 -7.49 -8.79 2.75
N SER A 78 -8.02 -9.95 2.38
CA SER A 78 -8.44 -10.96 3.34
C SER A 78 -7.31 -11.60 4.14
N VAL A 79 -6.10 -11.63 3.60
CA VAL A 79 -4.93 -12.22 4.28
C VAL A 79 -4.03 -11.19 4.94
N ALA A 80 -4.15 -9.92 4.59
CA ALA A 80 -3.33 -8.84 5.12
C ALA A 80 -3.84 -8.36 6.48
N ASP A 81 -2.93 -8.22 7.45
CA ASP A 81 -3.23 -7.61 8.75
C ASP A 81 -2.86 -6.12 8.79
N MET A 82 -2.38 -5.59 7.69
CA MET A 82 -1.96 -4.21 7.54
C MET A 82 -2.72 -3.55 6.39
N PRO A 83 -2.68 -2.22 6.29
CA PRO A 83 -3.25 -1.49 5.17
C PRO A 83 -2.76 -2.02 3.82
N VAL A 84 -3.69 -2.17 2.87
CA VAL A 84 -3.40 -2.62 1.51
C VAL A 84 -3.67 -1.50 0.52
N PHE A 85 -2.66 -1.19 -0.29
CA PHE A 85 -2.74 -0.28 -1.42
C PHE A 85 -2.82 -1.13 -2.69
N CYS A 86 -3.94 -1.04 -3.39
CA CYS A 86 -4.24 -1.91 -4.53
C CYS A 86 -3.93 -1.22 -5.85
N GLY A 87 -3.26 -1.92 -6.76
CA GLY A 87 -3.14 -1.48 -8.14
C GLY A 87 -4.50 -1.44 -8.83
N VAL A 88 -4.81 -0.33 -9.50
CA VAL A 88 -6.08 -0.13 -10.21
C VAL A 88 -5.90 0.12 -11.70
N GLY A 89 -4.71 -0.18 -12.21
CA GLY A 89 -4.38 -0.03 -13.62
C GLY A 89 -3.46 1.16 -13.87
N GLY A 90 -3.63 1.79 -15.00
CA GLY A 90 -2.70 2.72 -15.62
C GLY A 90 -1.98 2.04 -16.78
N GLY A 91 -1.11 2.76 -17.49
CA GLY A 91 -0.48 2.21 -18.67
C GLY A 91 -1.51 1.84 -19.75
N PHE A 92 -1.74 0.56 -19.94
CA PHE A 92 -2.67 0.04 -20.96
C PHE A 92 -4.13 -0.09 -20.50
N THR A 93 -4.41 0.10 -19.21
CA THR A 93 -5.79 0.06 -18.70
C THR A 93 -6.49 1.38 -19.03
N SER A 94 -7.68 1.31 -19.63
CA SER A 94 -8.45 2.52 -19.92
C SER A 94 -8.84 3.27 -18.65
N GLY A 95 -8.99 4.60 -18.76
CA GLY A 95 -9.34 5.46 -17.63
C GLY A 95 -10.65 5.05 -16.95
N ALA A 96 -11.70 4.76 -17.73
CA ALA A 96 -12.98 4.31 -17.21
C ALA A 96 -12.86 3.00 -16.40
N ARG A 97 -12.03 2.07 -16.85
CA ARG A 97 -11.77 0.82 -16.12
C ARG A 97 -10.98 1.07 -14.86
N SER A 98 -10.00 1.97 -14.90
CA SER A 98 -9.24 2.35 -13.70
C SER A 98 -10.13 3.01 -12.64
N VAL A 99 -11.07 3.85 -13.03
CA VAL A 99 -12.07 4.43 -12.12
C VAL A 99 -12.93 3.34 -11.49
N ALA A 100 -13.46 2.42 -12.29
CA ALA A 100 -14.27 1.32 -11.79
C ALA A 100 -13.47 0.42 -10.82
N GLN A 101 -12.23 0.12 -11.13
CA GLN A 101 -11.34 -0.66 -10.26
C GLN A 101 -11.02 0.07 -8.95
N ALA A 102 -10.83 1.38 -8.99
CA ALA A 102 -10.58 2.18 -7.80
C ALA A 102 -11.80 2.18 -6.86
N MET A 103 -13.00 2.34 -7.40
CA MET A 103 -14.25 2.27 -6.62
C MET A 103 -14.44 0.88 -6.01
N GLU A 104 -14.18 -0.17 -6.76
CA GLU A 104 -14.29 -1.55 -6.25
C GLU A 104 -13.23 -1.82 -5.16
N ALA A 105 -11.99 -1.36 -5.34
CA ALA A 105 -10.95 -1.50 -4.32
C ALA A 105 -11.34 -0.80 -3.01
N GLU A 106 -11.88 0.41 -3.09
CA GLU A 106 -12.39 1.13 -1.92
C GLU A 106 -13.51 0.35 -1.25
N HIS A 107 -14.46 -0.17 -2.03
CA HIS A 107 -15.56 -0.98 -1.52
C HIS A 107 -15.08 -2.25 -0.81
N CYS A 108 -14.00 -2.85 -1.30
CA CYS A 108 -13.38 -4.04 -0.69
C CYS A 108 -12.58 -3.75 0.59
N GLY A 109 -12.38 -2.48 0.94
CA GLY A 109 -11.64 -2.09 2.13
C GLY A 109 -10.15 -1.78 1.88
N ALA A 110 -9.76 -1.47 0.63
CA ALA A 110 -8.43 -0.96 0.35
C ALA A 110 -8.16 0.34 1.11
N TYR A 111 -6.93 0.52 1.56
CA TYR A 111 -6.50 1.72 2.26
C TYR A 111 -6.09 2.84 1.30
N GLY A 112 -5.75 2.48 0.09
CA GLY A 112 -5.43 3.37 -1.01
C GLY A 112 -5.39 2.60 -2.33
N VAL A 113 -5.26 3.34 -3.43
CA VAL A 113 -5.12 2.78 -4.77
C VAL A 113 -3.83 3.26 -5.40
N VAL A 114 -3.25 2.44 -6.27
CA VAL A 114 -2.00 2.72 -6.97
C VAL A 114 -2.23 2.70 -8.47
N LEU A 115 -1.80 3.77 -9.14
CA LEU A 115 -1.83 3.87 -10.58
C LEU A 115 -0.42 3.67 -11.15
N ASN A 116 -0.30 2.76 -12.10
CA ASN A 116 0.96 2.52 -12.81
C ASN A 116 1.19 3.56 -13.91
N ALA A 117 2.44 3.89 -14.15
CA ALA A 117 2.83 4.75 -15.26
C ALA A 117 2.65 4.02 -16.62
N PRO A 118 2.32 4.74 -17.70
CA PRO A 118 1.97 6.15 -17.73
C PRO A 118 0.52 6.40 -17.28
N VAL A 119 0.28 7.48 -16.59
CA VAL A 119 -1.06 7.93 -16.21
C VAL A 119 -1.23 9.41 -16.51
N SER A 120 -2.36 9.78 -17.09
CA SER A 120 -2.68 11.18 -17.35
C SER A 120 -3.24 11.88 -16.12
N ALA A 121 -3.05 13.20 -16.06
CA ALA A 121 -3.63 14.01 -15.00
C ALA A 121 -5.16 13.95 -14.96
N ASP A 122 -5.79 13.77 -16.12
CA ASP A 122 -7.25 13.69 -16.22
C ASP A 122 -7.79 12.41 -15.59
N ILE A 123 -7.15 11.28 -15.85
CA ILE A 123 -7.50 10.00 -15.20
C ILE A 123 -7.31 10.11 -13.68
N LEU A 124 -6.22 10.73 -13.23
CA LEU A 124 -5.95 10.93 -11.81
C LEU A 124 -7.04 11.78 -11.14
N ARG A 125 -7.46 12.88 -11.77
CA ARG A 125 -8.55 13.72 -11.26
C ARG A 125 -9.87 12.97 -11.23
N ASP A 126 -10.16 12.21 -12.28
CA ASP A 126 -11.40 11.43 -12.39
C ASP A 126 -11.49 10.39 -11.26
N ILE A 127 -10.43 9.64 -11.04
CA ILE A 127 -10.37 8.69 -9.93
C ILE A 127 -10.57 9.40 -8.59
N LYS A 128 -9.86 10.50 -8.35
CA LYS A 128 -9.98 11.26 -7.10
C LYS A 128 -11.37 11.83 -6.86
N SER A 129 -12.15 12.05 -7.90
CA SER A 129 -13.53 12.52 -7.76
C SER A 129 -14.52 11.42 -7.39
N HIS A 130 -14.13 10.15 -7.51
CA HIS A 130 -14.99 8.98 -7.28
C HIS A 130 -14.67 8.19 -6.02
N ILE A 131 -13.52 8.43 -5.39
CA ILE A 131 -13.09 7.71 -4.20
C ILE A 131 -12.61 8.66 -3.11
N ASP A 132 -12.69 8.21 -1.86
CA ASP A 132 -12.26 8.97 -0.68
C ASP A 132 -10.89 8.53 -0.14
N ILE A 133 -10.39 7.38 -0.59
CA ILE A 133 -9.10 6.85 -0.17
C ILE A 133 -7.95 7.46 -0.98
N PRO A 134 -6.71 7.45 -0.45
CA PRO A 134 -5.55 8.01 -1.12
C PRO A 134 -5.26 7.38 -2.49
N VAL A 135 -4.77 8.20 -3.40
CA VAL A 135 -4.28 7.76 -4.71
C VAL A 135 -2.78 7.94 -4.78
N VAL A 136 -2.07 6.87 -5.07
CA VAL A 136 -0.63 6.84 -5.30
C VAL A 136 -0.40 6.72 -6.81
N ALA A 137 0.29 7.67 -7.41
CA ALA A 137 0.64 7.60 -8.82
C ALA A 137 2.13 7.24 -8.97
N THR A 138 2.41 6.23 -9.77
CA THR A 138 3.76 5.89 -10.16
C THR A 138 4.23 6.82 -11.27
N ILE A 139 5.34 7.50 -11.04
CA ILE A 139 5.97 8.36 -12.04
C ILE A 139 7.30 7.77 -12.47
N VAL A 140 7.62 7.92 -13.75
CA VAL A 140 8.92 7.54 -14.30
C VAL A 140 9.70 8.81 -14.57
N LEU A 141 10.82 8.96 -13.87
CA LEU A 141 11.75 10.06 -14.07
C LEU A 141 12.92 9.58 -14.93
N SER A 142 13.21 10.29 -16.03
CA SER A 142 14.45 10.06 -16.76
C SER A 142 15.61 10.74 -16.03
N LEU A 143 16.83 10.20 -16.19
CA LEU A 143 18.04 10.81 -15.62
C LEU A 143 18.27 12.25 -16.11
N ILE A 144 17.77 12.59 -17.29
CA ILE A 144 17.82 13.94 -17.84
C ILE A 144 17.01 14.93 -17.01
N HIS A 145 15.90 14.50 -16.42
CA HIS A 145 15.09 15.37 -15.56
C HIS A 145 15.66 15.53 -14.15
N ILE A 146 16.58 14.68 -13.72
CA ILE A 146 17.24 14.78 -12.41
C ILE A 146 18.37 15.82 -12.45
N SER A 147 18.98 16.04 -13.60
CA SER A 147 20.10 16.98 -13.77
C SER A 147 19.66 18.43 -13.99
N GLU A 148 18.42 18.69 -14.32
CA GLU A 148 17.88 20.04 -14.45
C GLU A 148 17.03 20.42 -13.24
N PRO A 149 17.36 21.54 -12.56
CA PRO A 149 16.48 22.05 -11.51
C PRO A 149 15.15 22.45 -12.14
N THR A 150 14.14 21.65 -11.94
CA THR A 150 12.79 21.97 -12.37
C THR A 150 12.34 23.21 -11.63
N ARG A 151 12.32 24.37 -12.30
CA ARG A 151 11.60 25.52 -11.82
C ARG A 151 10.11 25.20 -11.87
N HIS A 152 9.57 24.75 -10.77
CA HIS A 152 8.14 24.72 -10.60
C HIS A 152 7.67 26.16 -10.45
N ASN A 153 7.20 26.75 -11.53
CA ASN A 153 6.36 27.93 -11.45
C ASN A 153 4.99 27.47 -10.97
N TYR A 154 4.78 27.65 -9.72
CA TYR A 154 3.43 27.56 -9.16
C TYR A 154 2.66 28.85 -9.45
#